data_244e5214143fdf85424e77acba4cc52b
#
_entry.id   244e5214143fdf85424e77acba4cc52b
#
_cell.length_a   1.000
_cell.length_b   1.000
_cell.length_c   1.000
_cell.angle_alpha   90.00
_cell.angle_beta   90.00
_cell.angle_gamma   90.00
#
_symmetry.space_group_name_H-M   'P 1'
#
loop_
_entity.id
_entity.type
_entity.pdbx_description
1 polymer ?
#
loop_
_entity_poly.entity_id
_entity_poly.type
_entity_poly.pdbx_seq_one_letter_code
_entity_poly.pdbx_strand_id
1 'polypeptide(L)'
;HIVHPFAPVIDSRCTVLILGSVPSVRSVEEGFYYMHPKNRFWPVIGALTGEDYAAMNFAARRAALTRHGIGLYDAVYECDIMLSSDAKAKNIVPADIPALIGGTRVQRIFCNGALSYATLVKYHPSLEPMAEKLPSTSPANASYNMPRLIAAWQKICEFIQQD
;
A
#
# COMPACT_ATOMS: atom_id res chain seq x y z
N HIS A 1 14.63 3.75 -14.62
CA HIS A 1 13.76 2.59 -14.84
C HIS A 1 13.64 1.75 -13.58
N ILE A 2 12.41 1.49 -13.15
CA ILE A 2 12.14 0.69 -11.96
C ILE A 2 11.26 -0.48 -12.32
N VAL A 3 11.69 -1.68 -11.92
CA VAL A 3 10.86 -2.88 -11.87
C VAL A 3 10.60 -3.13 -10.39
N HIS A 4 9.39 -3.50 -10.01
CA HIS A 4 9.02 -3.64 -8.60
C HIS A 4 10.02 -4.56 -7.88
N PRO A 5 10.78 -4.03 -6.91
CA PRO A 5 12.00 -4.70 -6.43
C PRO A 5 11.77 -5.71 -5.30
N PHE A 6 10.57 -5.78 -4.75
CA PHE A 6 10.32 -6.70 -3.63
C PHE A 6 8.95 -7.35 -3.76
N ALA A 7 8.81 -8.51 -3.14
CA ALA A 7 7.62 -9.35 -3.25
C ALA A 7 6.40 -8.71 -2.59
N PRO A 8 5.19 -8.98 -3.10
CA PRO A 8 3.98 -8.57 -2.40
C PRO A 8 3.90 -9.21 -1.02
N VAL A 9 3.21 -8.54 -0.11
CA VAL A 9 2.81 -9.13 1.16
C VAL A 9 1.39 -9.66 0.92
N ILE A 10 1.23 -10.96 0.82
CA ILE A 10 -0.08 -11.56 0.52
C ILE A 10 -0.08 -13.03 0.90
N ASP A 11 -1.19 -13.51 1.40
CA ASP A 11 -1.48 -14.94 1.53
C ASP A 11 -3.00 -15.16 1.45
N SER A 12 -3.42 -16.41 1.53
CA SER A 12 -4.84 -16.77 1.38
C SER A 12 -5.75 -16.19 2.46
N ARG A 13 -5.19 -15.76 3.59
CA ARG A 13 -5.95 -15.19 4.72
C ARG A 13 -6.28 -13.72 4.53
N CYS A 14 -5.60 -13.03 3.61
CA CYS A 14 -5.78 -11.60 3.43
C CYS A 14 -7.21 -11.27 3.02
N THR A 15 -7.81 -10.31 3.72
CA THR A 15 -9.16 -9.81 3.47
C THR A 15 -9.16 -8.43 2.84
N VAL A 16 -8.05 -7.70 2.97
CA VAL A 16 -7.84 -6.41 2.30
C VAL A 16 -6.47 -6.40 1.64
N LEU A 17 -6.36 -5.62 0.56
CA LEU A 17 -5.09 -5.26 -0.05
C LEU A 17 -4.93 -3.77 0.06
N ILE A 18 -3.81 -3.31 0.64
CA ILE A 18 -3.44 -1.90 0.62
C ILE A 18 -2.50 -1.70 -0.56
N LEU A 19 -2.85 -0.79 -1.44
CA LEU A 19 -2.17 -0.59 -2.71
C LEU A 19 -1.53 0.80 -2.74
N GLY A 20 -0.20 0.85 -2.84
CA GLY A 20 0.52 2.07 -3.14
C GLY A 20 0.60 2.28 -4.65
N SER A 21 1.31 3.32 -5.08
CA SER A 21 1.51 3.60 -6.51
C SER A 21 2.84 3.03 -7.01
N VAL A 22 3.94 3.62 -6.58
CA VAL A 22 5.31 3.24 -6.93
C VAL A 22 6.15 3.33 -5.66
N PRO A 23 7.09 2.40 -5.41
CA PRO A 23 7.96 2.51 -4.25
C PRO A 23 8.82 3.78 -4.32
N SER A 24 9.04 4.41 -3.15
CA SER A 24 9.96 5.54 -3.06
C SER A 24 11.40 5.07 -3.27
N VAL A 25 12.31 6.02 -3.54
CA VAL A 25 13.74 5.72 -3.63
C VAL A 25 14.22 5.01 -2.37
N ARG A 26 13.80 5.51 -1.20
CA ARG A 26 14.19 4.91 0.07
C ARG A 26 13.67 3.47 0.23
N SER A 27 12.45 3.21 -0.22
CA SER A 27 11.88 1.86 -0.19
C SER A 27 12.64 0.90 -1.09
N VAL A 28 13.07 1.36 -2.26
CA VAL A 28 13.92 0.56 -3.17
C VAL A 28 15.26 0.23 -2.50
N GLU A 29 15.91 1.22 -1.88
CA GLU A 29 17.18 1.04 -1.19
C GLU A 29 17.09 0.08 -0.02
N GLU A 30 16.05 0.22 0.80
CA GLU A 30 15.83 -0.60 2.00
C GLU A 30 15.24 -1.98 1.67
N GLY A 31 14.60 -2.11 0.52
CA GLY A 31 13.99 -3.37 0.08
C GLY A 31 12.65 -3.68 0.72
N PHE A 32 11.89 -2.67 1.13
CA PHE A 32 10.57 -2.88 1.71
C PHE A 32 9.66 -1.66 1.54
N TYR A 33 8.37 -1.86 1.82
CA TYR A 33 7.32 -0.85 1.62
C TYR A 33 7.41 0.30 2.62
N TYR A 34 7.19 1.51 2.12
CA TYR A 34 7.00 2.71 2.94
C TYR A 34 8.18 2.99 3.88
N MET A 35 9.40 2.91 3.37
CA MET A 35 10.60 3.07 4.18
C MET A 35 11.14 4.49 4.23
N HIS A 36 10.49 5.46 3.54
CA HIS A 36 10.86 6.86 3.72
C HIS A 36 10.61 7.24 5.19
N PRO A 37 11.59 7.84 5.90
CA PRO A 37 11.50 8.04 7.36
C PRO A 37 10.32 8.92 7.79
N LYS A 38 9.81 9.76 6.90
CA LYS A 38 8.67 10.63 7.19
C LYS A 38 7.34 10.09 6.69
N ASN A 39 7.33 8.92 6.05
CA ASN A 39 6.06 8.29 5.65
C ASN A 39 5.35 7.79 6.89
N ARG A 40 4.05 8.07 6.98
CA ARG A 40 3.25 7.78 8.17
C ARG A 40 2.54 6.41 8.10
N PHE A 41 2.82 5.62 7.06
CA PHE A 41 2.14 4.33 6.87
C PHE A 41 2.28 3.43 8.09
N TRP A 42 3.52 3.17 8.53
CA TRP A 42 3.76 2.23 9.62
C TRP A 42 3.16 2.71 10.96
N PRO A 43 3.28 3.99 11.33
CA PRO A 43 2.57 4.49 12.51
C PRO A 43 1.05 4.38 12.40
N VAL A 44 0.48 4.66 11.23
CA VAL A 44 -0.97 4.57 11.04
C VAL A 44 -1.44 3.13 11.18
N ILE A 45 -0.82 2.20 10.44
CA ILE A 45 -1.24 0.80 10.48
C ILE A 45 -0.97 0.19 11.87
N GLY A 46 0.08 0.64 12.54
CA GLY A 46 0.37 0.25 13.93
C GLY A 46 -0.74 0.67 14.88
N ALA A 47 -1.23 1.90 14.74
CA ALA A 47 -2.35 2.38 15.54
C ALA A 47 -3.63 1.57 15.30
N LEU A 48 -3.87 1.15 14.06
CA LEU A 48 -5.08 0.40 13.71
C LEU A 48 -5.02 -1.07 14.13
N THR A 49 -3.84 -1.67 14.17
CA THR A 49 -3.67 -3.11 14.46
C THR A 49 -3.12 -3.40 15.85
N GLY A 50 -2.66 -2.37 16.57
CA GLY A 50 -2.04 -2.57 17.89
C GLY A 50 -0.62 -3.12 17.84
N GLU A 51 0.03 -3.04 16.68
CA GLU A 51 1.38 -3.56 16.49
C GLU A 51 2.43 -2.44 16.47
N ASP A 52 3.64 -2.75 16.92
CA ASP A 52 4.79 -1.83 16.82
C ASP A 52 5.70 -2.29 15.67
N TYR A 53 5.32 -1.92 14.45
CA TYR A 53 6.07 -2.33 13.26
C TYR A 53 7.49 -1.78 13.22
N ALA A 54 7.71 -0.61 13.81
CA ALA A 54 9.05 -0.01 13.85
C ALA A 54 10.06 -0.88 14.61
N ALA A 55 9.61 -1.67 15.58
CA ALA A 55 10.45 -2.58 16.35
C ALA A 55 10.67 -3.92 15.64
N MET A 56 10.04 -4.16 14.49
CA MET A 56 10.08 -5.42 13.78
C MET A 56 11.03 -5.38 12.58
N ASN A 57 11.68 -6.51 12.28
CA ASN A 57 12.33 -6.70 10.99
C ASN A 57 11.27 -6.92 9.90
N PHE A 58 11.69 -6.99 8.63
CA PHE A 58 10.75 -7.07 7.52
C PHE A 58 9.96 -8.39 7.52
N ALA A 59 10.59 -9.50 7.89
CA ALA A 59 9.89 -10.78 7.98
C ALA A 59 8.79 -10.75 9.05
N ALA A 60 9.07 -10.13 10.20
CA ALA A 60 8.09 -9.97 11.26
C ALA A 60 6.93 -9.04 10.85
N ARG A 61 7.23 -7.97 10.10
CA ARG A 61 6.19 -7.08 9.57
C ARG A 61 5.27 -7.82 8.61
N ARG A 62 5.84 -8.63 7.71
CA ARG A 62 5.06 -9.45 6.78
C ARG A 62 4.13 -10.40 7.53
N ALA A 63 4.65 -11.08 8.54
CA ALA A 63 3.87 -12.03 9.34
C ALA A 63 2.74 -11.33 10.12
N ALA A 64 3.02 -10.17 10.70
CA ALA A 64 2.02 -9.40 11.44
C ALA A 64 0.90 -8.91 10.51
N LEU A 65 1.25 -8.37 9.35
CA LEU A 65 0.26 -7.90 8.39
C LEU A 65 -0.69 -9.02 7.95
N THR A 66 -0.15 -10.14 7.51
CA THR A 66 -0.98 -11.25 7.03
C THR A 66 -1.79 -11.89 8.16
N ARG A 67 -1.28 -11.87 9.39
CA ARG A 67 -2.05 -12.33 10.56
C ARG A 67 -3.30 -11.47 10.76
N HIS A 68 -3.22 -10.17 10.48
CA HIS A 68 -4.38 -9.26 10.52
C HIS A 68 -5.21 -9.29 9.24
N GLY A 69 -4.80 -10.06 8.24
CA GLY A 69 -5.51 -10.15 6.97
C GLY A 69 -5.16 -9.03 6.00
N ILE A 70 -4.00 -8.39 6.15
CA ILE A 70 -3.59 -7.25 5.34
C ILE A 70 -2.52 -7.65 4.34
N GLY A 71 -2.82 -7.46 3.05
CA GLY A 71 -1.83 -7.57 1.99
C GLY A 71 -1.31 -6.19 1.59
N LEU A 72 -0.09 -6.15 1.04
CA LEU A 72 0.52 -4.93 0.50
C LEU A 72 1.08 -5.19 -0.89
N TYR A 73 0.85 -4.24 -1.79
CA TYR A 73 1.56 -4.17 -3.06
C TYR A 73 1.48 -2.74 -3.60
N ASP A 74 1.94 -2.52 -4.82
CA ASP A 74 1.85 -1.26 -5.53
C ASP A 74 1.12 -1.46 -6.86
N ALA A 75 0.46 -0.41 -7.34
CA ALA A 75 -0.33 -0.46 -8.57
C ALA A 75 0.55 -0.58 -9.82
N VAL A 76 1.79 -0.09 -9.76
CA VAL A 76 2.73 -0.08 -10.87
C VAL A 76 3.79 -1.16 -10.66
N TYR A 77 3.92 -2.05 -11.63
CA TYR A 77 4.96 -3.08 -11.61
C TYR A 77 6.28 -2.56 -12.16
N GLU A 78 6.22 -1.80 -13.24
CA GLU A 78 7.40 -1.31 -13.94
C GLU A 78 7.12 0.07 -14.52
N CYS A 79 8.07 0.97 -14.44
CA CYS A 79 7.93 2.30 -15.03
C CYS A 79 9.28 3.00 -15.11
N ASP A 80 9.29 4.12 -15.84
CA ASP A 80 10.40 5.06 -15.83
C ASP A 80 10.03 6.24 -14.97
N ILE A 81 10.90 6.59 -14.02
CA ILE A 81 10.72 7.73 -13.14
C ILE A 81 11.81 8.76 -13.45
N MET A 82 11.40 10.02 -13.64
CA MET A 82 12.35 11.12 -13.75
C MET A 82 12.78 11.53 -12.34
N LEU A 83 14.04 11.94 -12.21
CA LEU A 83 14.66 12.24 -10.92
C LEU A 83 14.24 13.59 -10.32
N SER A 84 13.25 14.28 -10.88
CA SER A 84 12.77 15.54 -10.34
C SER A 84 11.60 15.31 -9.38
N SER A 85 11.40 16.26 -8.46
CA SER A 85 10.31 16.20 -7.47
C SER A 85 8.91 16.21 -8.10
N ASP A 86 8.79 16.70 -9.34
CA ASP A 86 7.53 16.72 -10.08
C ASP A 86 7.43 15.55 -11.06
N ALA A 87 8.22 14.53 -10.86
CA ALA A 87 8.32 13.42 -11.77
C ALA A 87 7.02 12.61 -11.82
N LYS A 88 6.46 12.53 -13.02
CA LYS A 88 5.39 11.57 -13.30
C LYS A 88 6.03 10.30 -13.84
N ALA A 89 5.54 9.16 -13.39
CA ALA A 89 5.96 7.89 -13.92
C ALA A 89 5.56 7.81 -15.40
N LYS A 90 6.47 7.34 -16.25
CA LYS A 90 6.24 7.11 -17.69
C LYS A 90 6.44 5.65 -18.00
N ASN A 91 5.85 5.22 -19.14
CA ASN A 91 5.96 3.83 -19.59
C ASN A 91 5.52 2.85 -18.50
N ILE A 92 4.34 3.10 -17.96
CA ILE A 92 3.79 2.31 -16.85
C ILE A 92 3.38 0.94 -17.34
N VAL A 93 3.90 -0.10 -16.66
CA VAL A 93 3.39 -1.46 -16.74
C VAL A 93 2.65 -1.71 -15.42
N PRO A 94 1.32 -1.88 -15.44
CA PRO A 94 0.57 -2.09 -14.21
C PRO A 94 0.88 -3.46 -13.60
N ALA A 95 0.79 -3.54 -12.29
CA ALA A 95 0.82 -4.82 -11.60
C ALA A 95 -0.46 -5.61 -11.93
N ASP A 96 -0.34 -6.92 -12.02
CA ASP A 96 -1.50 -7.80 -12.26
C ASP A 96 -2.25 -8.03 -10.95
N ILE A 97 -3.02 -7.03 -10.54
CA ILE A 97 -3.75 -7.08 -9.28
C ILE A 97 -4.82 -8.20 -9.28
N PRO A 98 -5.57 -8.44 -10.37
CA PRO A 98 -6.50 -9.56 -10.39
C PRO A 98 -5.83 -10.92 -10.09
N ALA A 99 -4.65 -11.16 -10.65
CA ALA A 99 -3.91 -12.38 -10.37
C ALA A 99 -3.42 -12.42 -8.92
N LEU A 100 -2.98 -11.28 -8.39
CA LEU A 100 -2.47 -11.18 -7.02
C LEU A 100 -3.52 -11.55 -5.99
N ILE A 101 -4.74 -11.08 -6.15
CA ILE A 101 -5.82 -11.34 -5.19
C ILE A 101 -6.57 -12.64 -5.44
N GLY A 102 -6.34 -13.28 -6.59
CA GLY A 102 -6.95 -14.57 -6.91
C GLY A 102 -6.56 -15.63 -5.87
N GLY A 103 -7.52 -16.41 -5.39
CA GLY A 103 -7.27 -17.43 -4.37
C GLY A 103 -7.16 -16.88 -2.95
N THR A 104 -7.33 -15.57 -2.76
CA THR A 104 -7.36 -14.94 -1.42
C THR A 104 -8.80 -14.60 -1.03
N ARG A 105 -8.94 -14.09 0.21
CA ARG A 105 -10.23 -13.60 0.72
C ARG A 105 -10.38 -12.09 0.57
N VAL A 106 -9.54 -11.45 -0.25
CA VAL A 106 -9.57 -9.99 -0.42
C VAL A 106 -10.93 -9.54 -0.93
N GLN A 107 -11.58 -8.67 -0.16
CA GLN A 107 -12.89 -8.12 -0.49
C GLN A 107 -12.85 -6.60 -0.67
N ARG A 108 -11.75 -5.95 -0.30
CA ARG A 108 -11.54 -4.50 -0.49
C ARG A 108 -10.09 -4.22 -0.86
N ILE A 109 -9.91 -3.28 -1.77
CA ILE A 109 -8.59 -2.74 -2.12
C ILE A 109 -8.57 -1.29 -1.65
N PHE A 110 -7.75 -0.99 -0.65
CA PHE A 110 -7.59 0.37 -0.15
C PHE A 110 -6.40 1.02 -0.82
N CYS A 111 -6.65 2.04 -1.63
CA CYS A 111 -5.61 2.72 -2.39
C CYS A 111 -5.04 3.87 -1.55
N ASN A 112 -3.75 3.82 -1.31
CA ASN A 112 -3.02 4.82 -0.52
C ASN A 112 -2.74 6.04 -1.40
N GLY A 113 -3.70 6.95 -1.46
CA GLY A 113 -3.61 8.17 -2.23
C GLY A 113 -4.28 8.12 -3.60
N ALA A 114 -4.41 9.29 -4.22
CA ALA A 114 -5.16 9.47 -5.46
C ALA A 114 -4.49 8.78 -6.66
N LEU A 115 -3.15 8.81 -6.73
CA LEU A 115 -2.43 8.22 -7.85
C LEU A 115 -2.60 6.70 -7.88
N SER A 116 -2.52 6.04 -6.72
CA SER A 116 -2.76 4.61 -6.59
C SER A 116 -4.15 4.25 -7.09
N TYR A 117 -5.16 4.99 -6.64
CA TYR A 117 -6.56 4.75 -7.03
C TYR A 117 -6.76 4.94 -8.53
N ALA A 118 -6.28 6.06 -9.08
CA ALA A 118 -6.42 6.37 -10.49
C ALA A 118 -5.74 5.32 -11.37
N THR A 119 -4.57 4.84 -10.97
CA THR A 119 -3.83 3.81 -11.71
C THR A 119 -4.58 2.48 -11.69
N LEU A 120 -5.07 2.07 -10.52
CA LEU A 120 -5.84 0.83 -10.40
C LEU A 120 -7.07 0.85 -11.30
N VAL A 121 -7.85 1.90 -11.23
CA VAL A 121 -9.10 2.02 -11.99
C VAL A 121 -8.84 2.11 -13.49
N LYS A 122 -7.77 2.80 -13.89
CA LYS A 122 -7.40 2.93 -15.29
C LYS A 122 -7.08 1.57 -15.92
N TYR A 123 -6.26 0.78 -15.26
CA TYR A 123 -5.76 -0.49 -15.81
C TYR A 123 -6.63 -1.70 -15.45
N HIS A 124 -7.38 -1.61 -14.37
CA HIS A 124 -8.26 -2.68 -13.90
C HIS A 124 -9.63 -2.14 -13.52
N PRO A 125 -10.40 -1.62 -14.51
CA PRO A 125 -11.70 -0.99 -14.21
C PRO A 125 -12.70 -1.95 -13.57
N SER A 126 -12.56 -3.24 -13.78
CA SER A 126 -13.43 -4.24 -13.15
C SER A 126 -13.27 -4.30 -11.62
N LEU A 127 -12.16 -3.80 -11.09
CA LEU A 127 -11.89 -3.78 -9.64
C LEU A 127 -12.43 -2.52 -8.95
N GLU A 128 -12.93 -1.52 -9.71
CA GLU A 128 -13.41 -0.28 -9.12
C GLU A 128 -14.47 -0.50 -8.03
N PRO A 129 -15.45 -1.43 -8.17
CA PRO A 129 -16.45 -1.63 -7.14
C PRO A 129 -15.90 -2.05 -5.77
N MET A 130 -14.72 -2.68 -5.73
CA MET A 130 -14.10 -3.09 -4.48
C MET A 130 -12.97 -2.15 -4.04
N ALA A 131 -12.67 -1.12 -4.82
CA ALA A 131 -11.59 -0.17 -4.54
C ALA A 131 -12.09 1.02 -3.76
N GLU A 132 -11.28 1.48 -2.81
CA GLU A 132 -11.56 2.68 -2.03
C GLU A 132 -10.30 3.50 -1.88
N LYS A 133 -10.41 4.80 -2.13
CA LYS A 133 -9.28 5.73 -1.99
C LYS A 133 -9.18 6.21 -0.55
N LEU A 134 -7.99 6.11 0.03
CA LEU A 134 -7.68 6.70 1.33
C LEU A 134 -6.68 7.86 1.16
N PRO A 135 -6.67 8.80 2.11
CA PRO A 135 -5.67 9.88 2.06
C PRO A 135 -4.26 9.31 2.14
N SER A 136 -3.36 9.85 1.33
CA SER A 136 -1.97 9.38 1.27
C SER A 136 -1.25 9.54 2.62
N THR A 137 -0.48 8.52 2.98
CA THR A 137 0.41 8.56 4.15
C THR A 137 1.72 9.30 3.87
N SER A 138 1.96 9.70 2.62
CA SER A 138 3.15 10.44 2.22
C SER A 138 3.27 11.75 2.99
N PRO A 139 4.50 12.16 3.36
CA PRO A 139 4.72 13.48 3.96
C PRO A 139 4.30 14.64 3.05
N ALA A 140 4.22 14.40 1.74
CA ALA A 140 3.72 15.40 0.79
C ALA A 140 2.24 15.75 1.01
N ASN A 141 1.47 14.88 1.66
CA ASN A 141 0.08 15.16 1.99
C ASN A 141 -0.01 15.94 3.30
N ALA A 142 0.37 17.21 3.25
CA ALA A 142 0.50 18.06 4.42
C ALA A 142 -0.84 18.44 5.08
N SER A 143 -1.96 18.30 4.36
CA SER A 143 -3.28 18.66 4.90
C SER A 143 -3.81 17.65 5.93
N TYR A 144 -3.19 16.45 6.01
CA TYR A 144 -3.57 15.43 6.99
C TYR A 144 -2.47 15.30 8.04
N ASN A 145 -2.81 15.60 9.30
CA ASN A 145 -1.96 15.25 10.43
C ASN A 145 -2.19 13.80 10.84
N MET A 146 -1.40 13.31 11.79
CA MET A 146 -1.50 11.90 12.21
C MET A 146 -2.88 11.51 12.73
N PRO A 147 -3.52 12.24 13.66
CA PRO A 147 -4.87 11.86 14.13
C PRO A 147 -5.89 11.82 13.00
N ARG A 148 -5.80 12.73 12.05
CA ARG A 148 -6.73 12.79 10.93
C ARG A 148 -6.53 11.64 9.95
N LEU A 149 -5.27 11.23 9.72
CA LEU A 149 -4.96 10.05 8.91
C LEU A 149 -5.50 8.79 9.56
N ILE A 150 -5.23 8.59 10.85
CA ILE A 150 -5.70 7.41 11.57
C ILE A 150 -7.23 7.32 11.49
N ALA A 151 -7.93 8.43 11.71
CA ALA A 151 -9.38 8.47 11.63
C ALA A 151 -9.89 8.07 10.23
N ALA A 152 -9.26 8.59 9.17
CA ALA A 152 -9.65 8.28 7.79
C ALA A 152 -9.36 6.82 7.41
N TRP A 153 -8.28 6.25 7.95
CA TRP A 153 -7.89 4.87 7.66
C TRP A 153 -8.61 3.84 8.53
N GLN A 154 -9.39 4.30 9.51
CA GLN A 154 -10.12 3.42 10.44
C GLN A 154 -11.07 2.45 9.73
N LYS A 155 -11.54 2.77 8.55
CA LYS A 155 -12.39 1.92 7.72
C LYS A 155 -11.81 0.53 7.49
N ILE A 156 -10.50 0.42 7.41
CA ILE A 156 -9.81 -0.86 7.22
C ILE A 156 -10.20 -1.85 8.30
N CYS A 157 -10.40 -1.37 9.53
CA CYS A 157 -10.70 -2.21 10.68
C CYS A 157 -12.00 -3.00 10.52
N GLU A 158 -12.90 -2.57 9.66
CA GLU A 158 -14.15 -3.30 9.38
C GLU A 158 -13.91 -4.61 8.61
N PHE A 159 -12.75 -4.74 7.97
CA PHE A 159 -12.45 -5.83 7.05
C PHE A 159 -11.26 -6.68 7.46
N ILE A 160 -10.58 -6.35 8.54
CA ILE A 160 -9.37 -7.05 9.00
C ILE A 160 -9.61 -7.78 10.30
N GLN A 161 -8.66 -8.67 10.65
CA GLN A 161 -8.66 -9.37 11.92
C GLN A 161 -7.94 -8.55 12.98
N GLN A 162 -8.60 -8.32 14.10
CA GLN A 162 -8.10 -7.48 15.19
C GLN A 162 -7.26 -8.26 16.21
N ASP A 163 -7.32 -9.56 16.19
CA ASP A 163 -6.65 -10.44 17.17
C ASP A 163 -5.16 -10.56 16.92
#